data_69ba324d6367de504f622fc33cf45f8e
#
_entry.id   69ba324d6367de504f622fc33cf45f8e
#
_cell.length_a   1.000
_cell.length_b   1.000
_cell.length_c   1.000
_cell.angle_alpha   90.00
_cell.angle_beta   90.00
_cell.angle_gamma   90.00
#
_symmetry.space_group_name_H-M   'P 1'
#
loop_
_entity.id
_entity.type
_entity.pdbx_description
1 polymer ?
#
loop_
_entity_poly.entity_id
_entity_poly.type
_entity_poly.pdbx_seq_one_letter_code
_entity_poly.pdbx_strand_id
1 'polypeptide(L)'
;MQGTLMNRREAGKLMAAALLAPQSALAAPATKGVRFSFMLWALAKQASFDRCLEMVAAAGYQGVELTGEFRSWSSAERGRVMEKMRSLGLVVDAMSGVRAGFAVPEETSAFAQQFAEHIQMASDLHCPQVILLSGRRVPTLPLEAQRDLAIQNLQRAAEIAAKENIEIVIEPIDLLENPNIFLASVSAGFEIAQAVNQPNVKVLYDLYHEQRSFGNLTEKLEKNIAQVGLIHVADVPGRHEPGTGEIDYPVIYRKLAELHYDRWIAMEYYPTSDPVASLRKARIEVQQAMHAGT
;
A
#
# COMPACT_ATOMS: atom_id res chain seq x y z
N MET A 1 25.58 13.30 79.54
CA MET A 1 24.41 12.78 80.24
C MET A 1 23.14 13.23 79.52
N GLN A 2 22.22 12.32 79.39
CA GLN A 2 20.85 12.46 78.89
C GLN A 2 20.68 12.60 77.40
N GLY A 3 20.47 11.39 76.74
CA GLY A 3 19.88 11.23 75.43
C GLY A 3 18.37 11.43 75.51
N THR A 4 17.81 12.01 74.48
CA THR A 4 16.36 12.06 74.29
C THR A 4 16.02 11.19 73.08
N LEU A 5 15.28 10.09 73.31
CA LEU A 5 14.72 9.16 72.35
C LEU A 5 13.65 9.84 71.53
N MET A 6 13.83 9.88 70.25
CA MET A 6 12.83 10.36 69.30
C MET A 6 11.78 9.28 69.01
N ASN A 7 10.54 9.68 69.13
CA ASN A 7 9.33 8.86 69.17
C ASN A 7 8.91 8.33 67.78
N ARG A 8 8.55 7.05 67.75
CA ARG A 8 8.21 6.24 66.56
C ARG A 8 6.83 6.49 65.96
N ARG A 9 6.27 7.68 65.99
CA ARG A 9 4.87 7.91 65.60
C ARG A 9 4.61 8.97 64.54
N GLU A 10 5.60 9.46 63.79
CA GLU A 10 5.40 10.39 62.66
C GLU A 10 5.93 9.91 61.31
N ALA A 11 6.00 8.62 61.10
CA ALA A 11 6.29 8.01 59.80
C ALA A 11 4.98 7.59 59.10
N GLY A 12 4.14 8.53 58.74
CA GLY A 12 2.92 8.21 58.04
C GLY A 12 2.27 9.47 57.46
N LYS A 13 2.40 9.58 56.14
CA LYS A 13 1.68 10.44 55.21
C LYS A 13 2.58 11.38 54.38
N LEU A 14 3.30 10.79 53.46
CA LEU A 14 3.65 11.45 52.18
C LEU A 14 3.35 10.43 51.09
N MET A 15 2.08 10.33 50.70
CA MET A 15 1.70 9.75 49.41
C MET A 15 2.10 10.75 48.34
N ALA A 16 3.19 10.49 47.64
CA ALA A 16 3.56 11.15 46.41
C ALA A 16 2.55 10.71 45.32
N ALA A 17 1.68 11.62 44.90
CA ALA A 17 0.89 11.47 43.70
C ALA A 17 1.86 11.48 42.50
N ALA A 18 2.18 10.30 41.96
CA ALA A 18 2.87 10.18 40.69
C ALA A 18 1.89 10.61 39.59
N LEU A 19 2.08 11.80 39.08
CA LEU A 19 1.48 12.28 37.84
C LEU A 19 1.97 11.35 36.72
N LEU A 20 1.08 10.46 36.24
CA LEU A 20 1.25 9.72 35.00
C LEU A 20 1.19 10.75 33.86
N ALA A 21 2.37 11.16 33.37
CA ALA A 21 2.48 11.85 32.10
C ALA A 21 2.01 10.89 31.00
N PRO A 22 1.26 11.35 29.99
CA PRO A 22 0.91 10.51 28.88
C PRO A 22 2.22 10.08 28.19
N GLN A 23 2.48 8.79 28.17
CA GLN A 23 3.54 8.22 27.32
C GLN A 23 3.14 8.51 25.88
N SER A 24 3.81 9.50 25.27
CA SER A 24 3.81 9.67 23.83
C SER A 24 4.20 8.32 23.23
N ALA A 25 3.29 7.70 22.49
CA ALA A 25 3.59 6.52 21.70
C ALA A 25 4.74 6.91 20.76
N LEU A 26 5.93 6.47 21.12
CA LEU A 26 7.09 6.56 20.23
C LEU A 26 6.70 5.81 18.96
N ALA A 27 6.55 6.55 17.87
CA ALA A 27 6.50 5.94 16.54
C ALA A 27 7.71 4.99 16.45
N ALA A 28 7.45 3.75 16.13
CA ALA A 28 8.51 2.77 15.92
C ALA A 28 9.53 3.39 14.94
N PRO A 29 10.84 3.28 15.21
CA PRO A 29 11.84 3.84 14.30
C PRO A 29 11.58 3.25 12.91
N ALA A 30 11.56 4.12 11.89
CA ALA A 30 11.45 3.70 10.49
C ALA A 30 12.56 2.68 10.26
N THR A 31 12.19 1.42 10.07
CA THR A 31 13.12 0.36 9.73
C THR A 31 13.68 0.72 8.36
N LYS A 32 15.00 0.95 8.28
CA LYS A 32 15.67 1.05 6.99
C LYS A 32 15.47 -0.28 6.27
N GLY A 33 14.66 -0.30 5.23
CA GLY A 33 14.41 -1.50 4.44
C GLY A 33 12.96 -1.60 3.94
N VAL A 34 12.74 -2.56 3.11
CA VAL A 34 11.44 -2.88 2.53
C VAL A 34 10.42 -3.25 3.60
N ARG A 35 9.20 -2.75 3.46
CA ARG A 35 8.04 -3.10 4.28
C ARG A 35 7.09 -3.98 3.47
N PHE A 36 6.35 -4.82 4.18
CA PHE A 36 5.46 -5.79 3.55
C PHE A 36 4.01 -5.52 3.91
N SER A 37 3.15 -5.52 2.90
CA SER A 37 1.71 -5.45 3.03
C SER A 37 1.00 -6.54 2.23
N PHE A 38 -0.28 -6.71 2.48
CA PHE A 38 -1.11 -7.68 1.79
C PHE A 38 -2.44 -7.05 1.38
N MET A 39 -2.84 -7.24 0.12
CA MET A 39 -4.12 -6.81 -0.42
C MET A 39 -5.25 -7.71 0.09
N LEU A 40 -6.11 -7.19 0.97
CA LEU A 40 -7.05 -8.01 1.75
C LEU A 40 -8.12 -8.71 0.92
N TRP A 41 -8.54 -8.16 -0.22
CA TRP A 41 -9.58 -8.78 -1.05
C TRP A 41 -9.21 -10.21 -1.48
N ALA A 42 -7.92 -10.52 -1.60
CA ALA A 42 -7.45 -11.84 -1.98
C ALA A 42 -7.75 -12.93 -0.93
N LEU A 43 -7.97 -12.54 0.34
CA LEU A 43 -8.39 -13.42 1.43
C LEU A 43 -9.88 -13.35 1.75
N ALA A 44 -10.61 -12.37 1.21
CA ALA A 44 -12.00 -12.07 1.59
C ALA A 44 -12.98 -13.23 1.36
N LYS A 45 -12.67 -14.15 0.43
CA LYS A 45 -13.48 -15.36 0.19
C LYS A 45 -13.20 -16.48 1.21
N GLN A 46 -12.11 -16.40 1.96
CA GLN A 46 -11.65 -17.46 2.86
C GLN A 46 -11.93 -17.15 4.33
N ALA A 47 -12.04 -15.86 4.69
CA ALA A 47 -12.18 -15.43 6.08
C ALA A 47 -12.92 -14.10 6.20
N SER A 48 -13.39 -13.80 7.42
CA SER A 48 -13.92 -12.47 7.75
C SER A 48 -12.81 -11.42 7.74
N PHE A 49 -13.17 -10.15 7.61
CA PHE A 49 -12.23 -9.03 7.58
C PHE A 49 -11.26 -9.05 8.78
N ASP A 50 -11.78 -9.19 10.00
CA ASP A 50 -10.94 -9.25 11.20
C ASP A 50 -9.97 -10.45 11.18
N ARG A 51 -10.45 -11.59 10.67
CA ARG A 51 -9.61 -12.78 10.53
C ARG A 51 -8.52 -12.60 9.47
N CYS A 52 -8.80 -11.92 8.37
CA CYS A 52 -7.78 -11.55 7.38
C CYS A 52 -6.67 -10.69 8.02
N LEU A 53 -7.02 -9.67 8.82
CA LEU A 53 -6.04 -8.87 9.56
C LEU A 53 -5.16 -9.75 10.48
N GLU A 54 -5.76 -10.68 11.21
CA GLU A 54 -5.02 -11.60 12.09
C GLU A 54 -4.07 -12.51 11.31
N MET A 55 -4.48 -13.01 10.15
CA MET A 55 -3.65 -13.87 9.29
C MET A 55 -2.44 -13.09 8.73
N VAL A 56 -2.65 -11.87 8.27
CA VAL A 56 -1.59 -10.99 7.75
C VAL A 56 -0.58 -10.65 8.86
N ALA A 57 -1.05 -10.28 10.04
CA ALA A 57 -0.19 -10.01 11.20
C ALA A 57 0.59 -11.26 11.64
N ALA A 58 -0.07 -12.44 11.71
CA ALA A 58 0.56 -13.70 12.08
C ALA A 58 1.64 -14.15 11.08
N ALA A 59 1.52 -13.72 9.81
CA ALA A 59 2.56 -13.94 8.80
C ALA A 59 3.74 -12.96 8.91
N GLY A 60 3.65 -11.93 9.78
CA GLY A 60 4.72 -10.96 10.05
C GLY A 60 4.76 -9.78 9.09
N TYR A 61 3.64 -9.45 8.49
CA TYR A 61 3.47 -8.23 7.67
C TYR A 61 3.26 -7.00 8.56
N GLN A 62 3.53 -5.82 8.02
CA GLN A 62 3.37 -4.54 8.71
C GLN A 62 2.19 -3.73 8.17
N GLY A 63 1.69 -4.06 6.98
CA GLY A 63 0.64 -3.30 6.31
C GLY A 63 -0.43 -4.19 5.69
N VAL A 64 -1.55 -3.54 5.39
CA VAL A 64 -2.65 -4.09 4.61
C VAL A 64 -3.13 -3.06 3.60
N GLU A 65 -3.59 -3.53 2.45
CA GLU A 65 -4.25 -2.70 1.45
C GLU A 65 -5.75 -2.93 1.46
N LEU A 66 -6.51 -1.84 1.32
CA LEU A 66 -7.97 -1.82 1.33
C LEU A 66 -8.52 -1.47 -0.06
N THR A 67 -9.55 -2.21 -0.52
CA THR A 67 -10.14 -2.05 -1.86
C THR A 67 -11.59 -1.56 -1.83
N GLY A 68 -11.99 -0.86 -0.77
CA GLY A 68 -13.32 -0.29 -0.63
C GLY A 68 -14.15 -0.84 0.52
N GLU A 69 -13.58 -1.71 1.36
CA GLU A 69 -14.20 -2.23 2.59
C GLU A 69 -14.64 -1.09 3.51
N PHE A 70 -13.84 -0.05 3.56
CA PHE A 70 -14.03 1.15 4.39
C PHE A 70 -15.25 1.99 4.01
N ARG A 71 -15.81 1.85 2.82
CA ARG A 71 -16.92 2.70 2.33
C ARG A 71 -18.20 2.57 3.16
N SER A 72 -18.45 1.39 3.71
CA SER A 72 -19.61 1.12 4.54
C SER A 72 -19.39 1.37 6.02
N TRP A 73 -18.16 1.73 6.45
CA TRP A 73 -17.85 1.88 7.85
C TRP A 73 -18.42 3.17 8.44
N SER A 74 -19.19 3.04 9.50
CA SER A 74 -19.52 4.16 10.38
C SER A 74 -18.25 4.67 11.08
N SER A 75 -18.31 5.85 11.70
CA SER A 75 -17.21 6.36 12.52
C SER A 75 -16.83 5.42 13.66
N ALA A 76 -17.81 4.75 14.27
CA ALA A 76 -17.58 3.75 15.31
C ALA A 76 -16.85 2.52 14.76
N GLU A 77 -17.26 2.04 13.60
CA GLU A 77 -16.61 0.89 12.94
C GLU A 77 -15.19 1.22 12.52
N ARG A 78 -14.94 2.42 11.96
CA ARG A 78 -13.58 2.90 11.67
C ARG A 78 -12.71 2.88 12.92
N GLY A 79 -13.21 3.43 14.03
CA GLY A 79 -12.48 3.41 15.31
C GLY A 79 -12.13 2.00 15.77
N ARG A 80 -13.10 1.08 15.68
CA ARG A 80 -12.91 -0.33 16.02
C ARG A 80 -11.82 -0.99 15.15
N VAL A 81 -11.89 -0.79 13.82
CA VAL A 81 -10.93 -1.37 12.88
C VAL A 81 -9.53 -0.82 13.12
N MET A 82 -9.39 0.50 13.28
CA MET A 82 -8.11 1.13 13.56
C MET A 82 -7.49 0.63 14.87
N GLU A 83 -8.31 0.42 15.91
CA GLU A 83 -7.83 -0.16 17.17
C GLU A 83 -7.39 -1.62 17.00
N LYS A 84 -8.17 -2.42 16.26
CA LYS A 84 -7.79 -3.80 15.94
C LYS A 84 -6.46 -3.85 15.17
N MET A 85 -6.30 -3.03 14.15
CA MET A 85 -5.05 -2.96 13.38
C MET A 85 -3.87 -2.54 14.26
N ARG A 86 -4.04 -1.52 15.11
CA ARG A 86 -3.02 -1.09 16.06
C ARG A 86 -2.61 -2.22 17.01
N SER A 87 -3.58 -2.98 17.55
CA SER A 87 -3.31 -4.11 18.43
C SER A 87 -2.53 -5.24 17.75
N LEU A 88 -2.63 -5.34 16.43
CA LEU A 88 -1.91 -6.31 15.58
C LEU A 88 -0.59 -5.77 15.02
N GLY A 89 -0.27 -4.49 15.25
CA GLY A 89 0.90 -3.84 14.68
C GLY A 89 0.80 -3.59 13.16
N LEU A 90 -0.43 -3.48 12.64
CA LEU A 90 -0.70 -3.22 11.23
C LEU A 90 -1.05 -1.75 10.97
N VAL A 91 -0.68 -1.28 9.77
CA VAL A 91 -1.12 0.00 9.20
C VAL A 91 -1.85 -0.22 7.87
N VAL A 92 -2.61 0.76 7.41
CA VAL A 92 -3.05 0.80 6.00
C VAL A 92 -1.94 1.45 5.21
N ASP A 93 -1.32 0.72 4.28
CA ASP A 93 -0.23 1.27 3.46
C ASP A 93 -0.72 1.85 2.14
N ALA A 94 -1.75 1.27 1.55
CA ALA A 94 -2.40 1.81 0.36
C ALA A 94 -3.91 1.52 0.35
N MET A 95 -4.65 2.36 -0.36
CA MET A 95 -6.09 2.20 -0.56
C MET A 95 -6.47 2.39 -2.01
N SER A 96 -7.27 1.48 -2.55
CA SER A 96 -7.96 1.67 -3.82
C SER A 96 -9.45 1.87 -3.61
N GLY A 97 -10.15 2.39 -4.65
CA GLY A 97 -11.58 2.50 -4.47
C GLY A 97 -12.25 3.66 -5.21
N VAL A 98 -11.51 4.56 -5.81
CA VAL A 98 -12.07 5.50 -6.78
C VAL A 98 -12.53 4.71 -8.00
N ARG A 99 -13.82 4.74 -8.30
CA ARG A 99 -14.41 3.93 -9.38
C ARG A 99 -14.33 4.61 -10.73
N ALA A 100 -14.41 5.94 -10.73
CA ALA A 100 -14.30 6.75 -11.95
C ALA A 100 -12.84 6.76 -12.43
N GLY A 101 -12.63 6.50 -13.71
CA GLY A 101 -11.30 6.48 -14.32
C GLY A 101 -10.78 7.89 -14.57
N PHE A 102 -9.52 8.12 -14.24
CA PHE A 102 -8.88 9.42 -14.45
C PHE A 102 -8.66 9.76 -15.94
N ALA A 103 -8.78 8.78 -16.85
CA ALA A 103 -8.60 8.97 -18.29
C ALA A 103 -9.91 8.96 -19.11
N VAL A 104 -11.07 8.96 -18.45
CA VAL A 104 -12.38 8.87 -19.13
C VAL A 104 -13.07 10.23 -19.12
N PRO A 105 -13.31 10.88 -20.29
CA PRO A 105 -13.85 12.24 -20.34
C PRO A 105 -15.18 12.39 -19.60
N GLU A 106 -16.10 11.45 -19.80
CA GLU A 106 -17.43 11.49 -19.21
C GLU A 106 -17.39 11.28 -17.67
N GLU A 107 -16.29 10.77 -17.15
CA GLU A 107 -16.09 10.47 -15.72
C GLU A 107 -15.29 11.57 -15.00
N THR A 108 -14.77 12.59 -15.68
CA THR A 108 -13.89 13.62 -15.10
C THR A 108 -14.47 14.26 -13.82
N SER A 109 -15.74 14.64 -13.83
CA SER A 109 -16.38 15.25 -12.65
C SER A 109 -16.57 14.24 -11.52
N ALA A 110 -16.99 13.01 -11.86
CA ALA A 110 -17.17 11.94 -10.90
C ALA A 110 -15.81 11.52 -10.30
N PHE A 111 -14.76 11.47 -11.12
CA PHE A 111 -13.39 11.22 -10.65
C PHE A 111 -12.95 12.26 -9.61
N ALA A 112 -13.09 13.54 -9.93
CA ALA A 112 -12.69 14.62 -9.03
C ALA A 112 -13.42 14.57 -7.69
N GLN A 113 -14.73 14.31 -7.70
CA GLN A 113 -15.55 14.19 -6.49
C GLN A 113 -15.14 12.95 -5.68
N GLN A 114 -15.15 11.77 -6.30
CA GLN A 114 -14.82 10.52 -5.63
C GLN A 114 -13.38 10.52 -5.08
N PHE A 115 -12.46 11.14 -5.81
CA PHE A 115 -11.07 11.27 -5.36
C PHE A 115 -10.96 12.14 -4.11
N ALA A 116 -11.63 13.30 -4.06
CA ALA A 116 -11.62 14.16 -2.89
C ALA A 116 -12.18 13.46 -1.64
N GLU A 117 -13.31 12.72 -1.79
CA GLU A 117 -13.88 11.90 -0.73
C GLU A 117 -12.92 10.79 -0.28
N HIS A 118 -12.22 10.17 -1.24
CA HIS A 118 -11.26 9.09 -0.98
C HIS A 118 -10.01 9.58 -0.24
N ILE A 119 -9.48 10.76 -0.60
CA ILE A 119 -8.36 11.39 0.12
C ILE A 119 -8.73 11.70 1.57
N GLN A 120 -9.94 12.21 1.83
CA GLN A 120 -10.39 12.42 3.21
C GLN A 120 -10.43 11.10 4.00
N MET A 121 -10.93 10.02 3.38
CA MET A 121 -10.95 8.71 4.02
C MET A 121 -9.54 8.16 4.26
N ALA A 122 -8.62 8.35 3.30
CA ALA A 122 -7.22 7.94 3.46
C ALA A 122 -6.54 8.70 4.60
N SER A 123 -6.79 10.02 4.71
CA SER A 123 -6.30 10.84 5.82
C SER A 123 -6.87 10.35 7.17
N ASP A 124 -8.17 10.06 7.26
CA ASP A 124 -8.83 9.51 8.46
C ASP A 124 -8.24 8.14 8.89
N LEU A 125 -7.79 7.33 7.94
CA LEU A 125 -7.18 6.01 8.17
C LEU A 125 -5.65 6.06 8.28
N HIS A 126 -5.05 7.24 8.22
CA HIS A 126 -3.59 7.45 8.20
C HIS A 126 -2.88 6.68 7.08
N CYS A 127 -3.56 6.52 5.93
CA CYS A 127 -3.06 5.83 4.77
C CYS A 127 -2.20 6.75 3.91
N PRO A 128 -0.91 6.43 3.66
CA PRO A 128 -0.01 7.32 2.94
C PRO A 128 -0.14 7.27 1.43
N GLN A 129 -0.84 6.27 0.87
CA GLN A 129 -0.91 6.06 -0.58
C GLN A 129 -2.32 5.72 -1.06
N VAL A 130 -2.69 6.23 -2.24
CA VAL A 130 -3.93 5.86 -2.93
C VAL A 130 -3.62 5.29 -4.30
N ILE A 131 -4.27 4.17 -4.62
CA ILE A 131 -4.15 3.48 -5.91
C ILE A 131 -5.26 3.98 -6.83
N LEU A 132 -4.90 4.42 -8.04
CA LEU A 132 -5.84 4.90 -9.04
C LEU A 132 -5.76 4.10 -10.33
N LEU A 133 -6.93 3.74 -10.85
CA LEU A 133 -7.09 3.09 -12.15
C LEU A 133 -7.47 4.10 -13.22
N SER A 134 -6.96 3.89 -14.44
CA SER A 134 -7.18 4.81 -15.56
C SER A 134 -8.62 4.88 -16.06
N GLY A 135 -9.39 3.83 -15.81
CA GLY A 135 -10.66 3.62 -16.51
C GLY A 135 -10.46 3.09 -17.93
N ARG A 136 -11.54 3.08 -18.69
CA ARG A 136 -11.58 2.44 -20.01
C ARG A 136 -10.91 3.25 -21.11
N ARG A 137 -10.40 2.56 -22.13
CA ARG A 137 -10.09 3.16 -23.44
C ARG A 137 -11.37 3.66 -24.09
N VAL A 138 -11.36 4.89 -24.60
CA VAL A 138 -12.46 5.53 -25.32
C VAL A 138 -12.17 5.46 -26.82
N PRO A 139 -12.80 4.54 -27.60
CA PRO A 139 -12.43 4.28 -29.00
C PRO A 139 -12.60 5.51 -29.92
N THR A 140 -13.54 6.39 -29.60
CA THR A 140 -13.82 7.59 -30.37
C THR A 140 -12.88 8.75 -30.08
N LEU A 141 -12.01 8.63 -29.05
CA LEU A 141 -11.05 9.66 -28.69
C LEU A 141 -9.65 9.26 -29.16
N PRO A 142 -8.89 10.17 -29.82
CA PRO A 142 -7.48 9.93 -30.10
C PRO A 142 -6.70 9.57 -28.84
N LEU A 143 -5.72 8.67 -28.97
CA LEU A 143 -4.95 8.18 -27.80
C LEU A 143 -4.25 9.33 -27.07
N GLU A 144 -3.65 10.25 -27.81
CA GLU A 144 -2.98 11.44 -27.27
C GLU A 144 -3.95 12.33 -26.47
N ALA A 145 -5.14 12.57 -27.01
CA ALA A 145 -6.15 13.39 -26.31
C ALA A 145 -6.63 12.72 -25.00
N GLN A 146 -6.73 11.39 -24.99
CA GLN A 146 -7.06 10.65 -23.77
C GLN A 146 -5.91 10.69 -22.75
N ARG A 147 -4.67 10.63 -23.22
CA ARG A 147 -3.47 10.79 -22.40
C ARG A 147 -3.38 12.20 -21.80
N ASP A 148 -3.62 13.24 -22.60
CA ASP A 148 -3.60 14.62 -22.11
C ASP A 148 -4.66 14.86 -21.03
N LEU A 149 -5.86 14.30 -21.20
CA LEU A 149 -6.90 14.31 -20.18
C LEU A 149 -6.46 13.62 -18.89
N ALA A 150 -5.85 12.43 -19.01
CA ALA A 150 -5.33 11.70 -17.86
C ALA A 150 -4.29 12.52 -17.08
N ILE A 151 -3.36 13.16 -17.79
CA ILE A 151 -2.34 14.02 -17.20
C ILE A 151 -2.99 15.20 -16.45
N GLN A 152 -3.94 15.91 -17.08
CA GLN A 152 -4.63 17.03 -16.45
C GLN A 152 -5.41 16.64 -15.19
N ASN A 153 -6.11 15.51 -15.22
CA ASN A 153 -6.86 15.00 -14.06
C ASN A 153 -5.93 14.58 -12.94
N LEU A 154 -4.81 13.92 -13.25
CA LEU A 154 -3.79 13.53 -12.25
C LEU A 154 -3.06 14.74 -11.65
N GLN A 155 -2.80 15.81 -12.42
CA GLN A 155 -2.23 17.06 -11.89
C GLN A 155 -3.15 17.68 -10.82
N ARG A 156 -4.46 17.77 -11.11
CA ARG A 156 -5.45 18.27 -10.13
C ARG A 156 -5.55 17.36 -8.90
N ALA A 157 -5.54 16.05 -9.13
CA ALA A 157 -5.54 15.07 -8.03
C ALA A 157 -4.30 15.19 -7.14
N ALA A 158 -3.14 15.39 -7.75
CA ALA A 158 -1.87 15.56 -7.03
C ALA A 158 -1.88 16.77 -6.08
N GLU A 159 -2.47 17.90 -6.51
CA GLU A 159 -2.62 19.10 -5.67
C GLU A 159 -3.51 18.85 -4.46
N ILE A 160 -4.56 18.03 -4.61
CA ILE A 160 -5.46 17.65 -3.50
C ILE A 160 -4.73 16.72 -2.53
N ALA A 161 -4.10 15.67 -3.04
CA ALA A 161 -3.40 14.66 -2.24
C ALA A 161 -2.20 15.24 -1.48
N ALA A 162 -1.49 16.21 -2.07
CA ALA A 162 -0.35 16.86 -1.45
C ALA A 162 -0.71 17.60 -0.15
N LYS A 163 -1.93 18.11 -0.01
CA LYS A 163 -2.39 18.79 1.21
C LYS A 163 -2.48 17.85 2.42
N GLU A 164 -2.72 16.58 2.15
CA GLU A 164 -2.81 15.52 3.16
C GLU A 164 -1.51 14.67 3.24
N ASN A 165 -0.45 15.05 2.52
CA ASN A 165 0.80 14.28 2.39
C ASN A 165 0.57 12.85 1.88
N ILE A 166 -0.40 12.67 0.98
CA ILE A 166 -0.73 11.39 0.36
C ILE A 166 -0.10 11.30 -1.02
N GLU A 167 0.49 10.17 -1.32
CA GLU A 167 1.04 9.82 -2.63
C GLU A 167 -0.02 9.10 -3.47
N ILE A 168 -0.08 9.42 -4.75
CA ILE A 168 -0.89 8.73 -5.74
C ILE A 168 0.01 7.70 -6.44
N VAL A 169 -0.45 6.46 -6.53
CA VAL A 169 0.15 5.44 -7.38
C VAL A 169 -0.84 5.03 -8.46
N ILE A 170 -0.50 5.25 -9.72
CA ILE A 170 -1.33 4.83 -10.86
C ILE A 170 -0.98 3.39 -11.23
N GLU A 171 -1.99 2.56 -11.41
CA GLU A 171 -1.83 1.14 -11.66
C GLU A 171 -2.17 0.77 -13.11
N PRO A 172 -1.20 0.27 -13.88
CA PRO A 172 -1.45 -0.39 -15.16
C PRO A 172 -2.02 -1.80 -14.95
N ILE A 173 -3.11 -2.12 -15.65
CA ILE A 173 -3.77 -3.43 -15.61
C ILE A 173 -3.62 -4.12 -16.97
N ASP A 174 -3.31 -5.40 -17.00
CA ASP A 174 -3.17 -6.16 -18.25
C ASP A 174 -4.49 -6.31 -19.00
N LEU A 175 -4.39 -6.41 -20.34
CA LEU A 175 -5.56 -6.52 -21.23
C LEU A 175 -6.27 -7.88 -21.16
N LEU A 176 -5.66 -8.91 -20.58
CA LEU A 176 -6.32 -10.20 -20.36
C LEU A 176 -7.27 -10.13 -19.17
N GLU A 177 -6.95 -9.32 -18.16
CA GLU A 177 -7.83 -9.07 -17.04
C GLU A 177 -8.88 -8.00 -17.34
N ASN A 178 -8.46 -6.90 -17.96
CA ASN A 178 -9.36 -5.83 -18.36
C ASN A 178 -9.13 -5.42 -19.82
N PRO A 179 -9.83 -6.03 -20.79
CA PRO A 179 -9.62 -5.78 -22.22
C PRO A 179 -9.84 -4.33 -22.68
N ASN A 180 -10.53 -3.56 -21.87
CA ASN A 180 -10.88 -2.17 -22.21
C ASN A 180 -10.09 -1.13 -21.42
N ILE A 181 -9.13 -1.52 -20.59
CA ILE A 181 -8.37 -0.55 -19.79
C ILE A 181 -7.59 0.42 -20.69
N PHE A 182 -7.47 1.69 -20.26
CA PHE A 182 -6.67 2.66 -21.00
C PHE A 182 -5.18 2.49 -20.69
N LEU A 183 -4.79 2.37 -19.43
CA LEU A 183 -3.41 2.21 -18.99
C LEU A 183 -3.08 0.73 -18.80
N ALA A 184 -2.37 0.14 -19.77
CA ALA A 184 -2.10 -1.30 -19.80
C ALA A 184 -0.62 -1.69 -19.62
N SER A 185 0.30 -0.73 -19.45
CA SER A 185 1.71 -1.03 -19.22
C SER A 185 2.37 -0.05 -18.25
N VAL A 186 3.35 -0.53 -17.51
CA VAL A 186 4.14 0.34 -16.61
C VAL A 186 4.94 1.37 -17.39
N SER A 187 5.37 1.07 -18.62
CA SER A 187 6.08 2.03 -19.46
C SER A 187 5.22 3.26 -19.77
N ALA A 188 3.96 3.05 -20.17
CA ALA A 188 3.01 4.15 -20.37
C ALA A 188 2.70 4.85 -19.04
N GLY A 189 2.63 4.11 -17.92
CA GLY A 189 2.48 4.67 -16.59
C GLY A 189 3.61 5.62 -16.22
N PHE A 190 4.86 5.24 -16.46
CA PHE A 190 6.02 6.10 -16.21
C PHE A 190 6.00 7.37 -17.09
N GLU A 191 5.66 7.25 -18.37
CA GLU A 191 5.52 8.40 -19.26
C GLU A 191 4.43 9.38 -18.78
N ILE A 192 3.28 8.88 -18.32
CA ILE A 192 2.21 9.71 -17.76
C ILE A 192 2.68 10.36 -16.46
N ALA A 193 3.25 9.61 -15.51
CA ALA A 193 3.73 10.14 -14.25
C ALA A 193 4.81 11.23 -14.46
N GLN A 194 5.71 11.02 -15.42
CA GLN A 194 6.71 12.02 -15.80
C GLN A 194 6.07 13.29 -16.39
N ALA A 195 5.05 13.14 -17.24
CA ALA A 195 4.34 14.28 -17.86
C ALA A 195 3.47 15.04 -16.83
N VAL A 196 2.90 14.35 -15.83
CA VAL A 196 2.22 14.97 -14.69
C VAL A 196 3.16 15.87 -13.91
N ASN A 197 4.44 15.48 -13.81
CA ASN A 197 5.51 16.25 -13.17
C ASN A 197 5.18 16.71 -11.73
N GLN A 198 4.60 15.82 -10.94
CA GLN A 198 4.32 16.03 -9.52
C GLN A 198 5.05 14.98 -8.68
N PRO A 199 5.76 15.35 -7.60
CA PRO A 199 6.58 14.43 -6.83
C PRO A 199 5.78 13.34 -6.13
N ASN A 200 4.50 13.60 -5.84
CA ASN A 200 3.56 12.70 -5.19
C ASN A 200 2.71 11.87 -6.16
N VAL A 201 3.09 11.80 -7.45
CA VAL A 201 2.48 10.89 -8.43
C VAL A 201 3.54 9.89 -8.88
N LYS A 202 3.29 8.62 -8.60
CA LYS A 202 4.17 7.49 -8.89
C LYS A 202 3.41 6.41 -9.64
N VAL A 203 4.11 5.35 -10.00
CA VAL A 203 3.53 4.16 -10.63
C VAL A 203 3.52 3.02 -9.61
N LEU A 204 2.40 2.33 -9.52
CA LEU A 204 2.34 1.01 -8.92
C LEU A 204 2.88 0.03 -9.97
N TYR A 205 3.96 -0.67 -9.62
CA TYR A 205 4.54 -1.68 -10.48
C TYR A 205 3.99 -3.05 -10.08
N ASP A 206 2.90 -3.46 -10.71
CA ASP A 206 2.38 -4.82 -10.54
C ASP A 206 3.14 -5.77 -11.47
N LEU A 207 3.92 -6.67 -10.87
CA LEU A 207 4.74 -7.64 -11.59
C LEU A 207 3.89 -8.67 -12.34
N TYR A 208 2.72 -9.02 -11.80
CA TYR A 208 1.78 -9.94 -12.45
C TYR A 208 1.18 -9.34 -13.71
N HIS A 209 0.65 -8.12 -13.64
CA HIS A 209 0.06 -7.45 -14.79
C HIS A 209 1.09 -7.16 -15.88
N GLU A 210 2.27 -6.68 -15.50
CA GLU A 210 3.31 -6.35 -16.46
C GLU A 210 3.91 -7.60 -17.12
N GLN A 211 4.04 -8.72 -16.39
CA GLN A 211 4.47 -10.00 -16.98
C GLN A 211 3.48 -10.49 -18.03
N ARG A 212 2.17 -10.43 -17.74
CA ARG A 212 1.11 -10.83 -18.66
C ARG A 212 0.97 -9.92 -19.89
N SER A 213 1.44 -8.68 -19.79
CA SER A 213 1.35 -7.70 -20.87
C SER A 213 2.60 -7.71 -21.76
N PHE A 214 3.74 -7.30 -21.20
CA PHE A 214 4.92 -6.95 -21.98
C PHE A 214 6.21 -7.57 -21.46
N GLY A 215 6.22 -8.16 -20.28
CA GLY A 215 7.42 -8.72 -19.65
C GLY A 215 8.56 -7.71 -19.49
N ASN A 216 9.80 -8.21 -19.55
CA ASN A 216 11.02 -7.40 -19.39
C ASN A 216 11.05 -6.60 -18.07
N LEU A 217 10.68 -7.29 -16.99
CA LEU A 217 10.40 -6.66 -15.68
C LEU A 217 11.61 -5.94 -15.09
N THR A 218 12.78 -6.58 -15.10
CA THR A 218 13.98 -6.05 -14.43
C THR A 218 14.55 -4.80 -15.10
N GLU A 219 14.60 -4.76 -16.43
CA GLU A 219 15.10 -3.59 -17.17
C GLU A 219 14.20 -2.36 -16.95
N LYS A 220 12.87 -2.58 -16.93
CA LYS A 220 11.91 -1.50 -16.65
C LYS A 220 12.02 -0.97 -15.22
N LEU A 221 12.24 -1.84 -14.22
CA LEU A 221 12.55 -1.44 -12.85
C LEU A 221 13.84 -0.62 -12.78
N GLU A 222 14.92 -1.11 -13.39
CA GLU A 222 16.22 -0.44 -13.37
C GLU A 222 16.16 0.97 -13.95
N LYS A 223 15.45 1.15 -15.07
CA LYS A 223 15.31 2.45 -15.71
C LYS A 223 14.44 3.44 -14.93
N ASN A 224 13.49 2.95 -14.13
CA ASN A 224 12.41 3.78 -13.61
C ASN A 224 12.20 3.69 -12.08
N ILE A 225 13.10 3.07 -11.34
CA ILE A 225 12.91 2.80 -9.90
C ILE A 225 12.52 4.03 -9.08
N ALA A 226 13.04 5.22 -9.43
CA ALA A 226 12.70 6.47 -8.77
C ALA A 226 11.22 6.88 -8.93
N GLN A 227 10.53 6.32 -9.93
CA GLN A 227 9.10 6.56 -10.19
C GLN A 227 8.20 5.45 -9.63
N VAL A 228 8.77 4.35 -9.11
CA VAL A 228 7.99 3.27 -8.50
C VAL A 228 7.59 3.65 -7.09
N GLY A 229 6.29 3.76 -6.84
CA GLY A 229 5.72 4.10 -5.53
C GLY A 229 5.39 2.88 -4.68
N LEU A 230 4.95 1.81 -5.35
CA LEU A 230 4.48 0.57 -4.74
C LEU A 230 4.77 -0.59 -5.69
N ILE A 231 5.06 -1.76 -5.15
CA ILE A 231 5.22 -2.99 -5.93
C ILE A 231 4.16 -4.00 -5.51
N HIS A 232 3.43 -4.54 -6.49
CA HIS A 232 2.53 -5.68 -6.30
C HIS A 232 3.17 -6.98 -6.81
N VAL A 233 2.90 -8.05 -6.06
CA VAL A 233 3.51 -9.37 -6.25
C VAL A 233 2.47 -10.45 -6.33
N ALA A 234 2.39 -11.14 -7.47
CA ALA A 234 1.71 -12.41 -7.68
C ALA A 234 2.35 -13.15 -8.85
N ASP A 235 2.26 -14.47 -8.90
CA ASP A 235 2.88 -15.24 -9.96
C ASP A 235 1.91 -15.53 -11.13
N VAL A 236 2.49 -15.74 -12.31
CA VAL A 236 1.78 -16.06 -13.56
C VAL A 236 2.09 -17.51 -13.93
N PRO A 237 1.09 -18.30 -14.32
CA PRO A 237 -0.35 -18.01 -14.35
C PRO A 237 -1.05 -18.18 -12.99
N GLY A 238 -2.28 -17.72 -12.90
CA GLY A 238 -3.20 -18.04 -11.79
C GLY A 238 -3.24 -17.04 -10.65
N ARG A 239 -2.34 -16.05 -10.61
CA ARG A 239 -2.24 -15.03 -9.55
C ARG A 239 -2.07 -15.65 -8.17
N HIS A 240 -1.15 -16.63 -8.09
CA HIS A 240 -0.81 -17.33 -6.86
C HIS A 240 0.48 -16.78 -6.22
N GLU A 241 0.94 -17.41 -5.14
CA GLU A 241 2.16 -17.00 -4.43
C GLU A 241 3.41 -17.06 -5.30
N PRO A 242 4.42 -16.18 -5.07
CA PRO A 242 5.71 -16.22 -5.75
C PRO A 242 6.34 -17.61 -5.76
N GLY A 243 6.92 -17.99 -6.92
CA GLY A 243 7.56 -19.29 -7.12
C GLY A 243 6.60 -20.42 -7.50
N THR A 244 5.34 -20.11 -7.82
CA THR A 244 4.38 -21.08 -8.33
C THR A 244 4.19 -21.01 -9.85
N GLY A 245 4.80 -20.03 -10.50
CA GLY A 245 4.65 -19.75 -11.92
C GLY A 245 5.96 -19.46 -12.65
N GLU A 246 5.93 -18.53 -13.59
CA GLU A 246 7.02 -18.27 -14.53
C GLU A 246 7.89 -17.06 -14.19
N ILE A 247 7.53 -16.25 -13.17
CA ILE A 247 8.31 -15.07 -12.79
C ILE A 247 9.50 -15.48 -11.93
N ASP A 248 10.73 -15.09 -12.36
CA ASP A 248 11.94 -15.32 -11.55
C ASP A 248 12.04 -14.28 -10.42
N TYR A 249 11.25 -14.47 -9.37
CA TYR A 249 11.21 -13.59 -8.22
C TYR A 249 12.56 -13.40 -7.52
N PRO A 250 13.39 -14.43 -7.31
CA PRO A 250 14.75 -14.25 -6.78
C PRO A 250 15.60 -13.24 -7.55
N VAL A 251 15.51 -13.21 -8.88
CA VAL A 251 16.21 -12.21 -9.71
C VAL A 251 15.64 -10.82 -9.47
N ILE A 252 14.32 -10.68 -9.43
CA ILE A 252 13.65 -9.40 -9.22
C ILE A 252 13.99 -8.83 -7.84
N TYR A 253 13.93 -9.65 -6.78
CA TYR A 253 14.22 -9.19 -5.42
C TYR A 253 15.68 -8.76 -5.24
N ARG A 254 16.64 -9.46 -5.84
CA ARG A 254 18.05 -9.00 -5.87
C ARG A 254 18.17 -7.66 -6.61
N LYS A 255 17.48 -7.51 -7.74
CA LYS A 255 17.47 -6.24 -8.50
C LYS A 255 16.90 -5.10 -7.67
N LEU A 256 15.84 -5.31 -6.91
CA LEU A 256 15.28 -4.30 -6.00
C LEU A 256 16.29 -3.90 -4.91
N ALA A 257 17.06 -4.86 -4.37
CA ALA A 257 18.11 -4.57 -3.41
C ALA A 257 19.25 -3.73 -4.03
N GLU A 258 19.74 -4.12 -5.24
CA GLU A 258 20.73 -3.36 -6.00
C GLU A 258 20.29 -1.91 -6.27
N LEU A 259 19.00 -1.71 -6.52
CA LEU A 259 18.38 -0.41 -6.79
C LEU A 259 18.01 0.35 -5.50
N HIS A 260 18.35 -0.19 -4.34
CA HIS A 260 18.06 0.39 -3.02
C HIS A 260 16.57 0.71 -2.81
N TYR A 261 15.68 -0.14 -3.31
CA TYR A 261 14.25 0.02 -3.09
C TYR A 261 13.91 -0.20 -1.61
N ASP A 262 13.33 0.81 -0.95
CA ASP A 262 13.08 0.85 0.50
C ASP A 262 11.60 1.13 0.86
N ARG A 263 10.70 0.92 -0.12
CA ARG A 263 9.26 1.21 0.02
C ARG A 263 8.47 -0.08 0.32
N TRP A 264 7.16 -0.06 0.04
CA TRP A 264 6.28 -1.19 0.24
C TRP A 264 6.35 -2.20 -0.90
N ILE A 265 6.35 -3.48 -0.53
CA ILE A 265 6.04 -4.61 -1.42
C ILE A 265 4.76 -5.24 -0.88
N ALA A 266 3.69 -5.13 -1.66
CA ALA A 266 2.40 -5.69 -1.34
C ALA A 266 2.21 -7.02 -2.06
N MET A 267 1.76 -8.02 -1.33
CA MET A 267 1.38 -9.30 -1.91
C MET A 267 -0.10 -9.25 -2.30
N GLU A 268 -0.39 -9.58 -3.55
CA GLU A 268 -1.75 -9.54 -4.10
C GLU A 268 -2.06 -10.83 -4.86
N TYR A 269 -2.11 -11.94 -4.14
CA TYR A 269 -2.30 -13.26 -4.72
C TYR A 269 -3.29 -14.12 -3.95
N TYR A 270 -3.81 -15.16 -4.60
CA TYR A 270 -4.63 -16.20 -3.99
C TYR A 270 -3.75 -17.32 -3.44
N PRO A 271 -3.62 -17.49 -2.11
CA PRO A 271 -2.86 -18.59 -1.53
C PRO A 271 -3.38 -19.95 -1.98
N THR A 272 -2.49 -20.85 -2.42
CA THR A 272 -2.83 -22.23 -2.82
C THR A 272 -2.82 -23.22 -1.65
N SER A 273 -2.32 -22.78 -0.49
CA SER A 273 -2.21 -23.57 0.72
C SER A 273 -2.69 -22.77 1.95
N ASP A 274 -2.29 -23.17 3.17
CA ASP A 274 -2.59 -22.36 4.37
C ASP A 274 -2.14 -20.92 4.19
N PRO A 275 -3.06 -19.94 4.28
CA PRO A 275 -2.72 -18.56 3.95
C PRO A 275 -1.59 -17.99 4.80
N VAL A 276 -1.57 -18.28 6.11
CA VAL A 276 -0.51 -17.75 7.00
C VAL A 276 0.86 -18.30 6.63
N ALA A 277 0.92 -19.60 6.31
CA ALA A 277 2.16 -20.25 5.89
C ALA A 277 2.63 -19.71 4.53
N SER A 278 1.72 -19.55 3.56
CA SER A 278 2.00 -19.01 2.23
C SER A 278 2.53 -17.57 2.32
N LEU A 279 1.81 -16.68 3.02
CA LEU A 279 2.22 -15.29 3.20
C LEU A 279 3.59 -15.18 3.89
N ARG A 280 3.79 -15.95 4.96
CA ARG A 280 5.07 -15.96 5.69
C ARG A 280 6.22 -16.41 4.80
N LYS A 281 6.03 -17.47 4.01
CA LYS A 281 7.03 -17.98 3.07
C LYS A 281 7.39 -16.89 2.06
N ALA A 282 6.41 -16.30 1.39
CA ALA A 282 6.62 -15.24 0.39
C ALA A 282 7.44 -14.07 0.97
N ARG A 283 7.07 -13.57 2.15
CA ARG A 283 7.82 -12.49 2.82
C ARG A 283 9.28 -12.87 3.13
N ILE A 284 9.51 -14.08 3.64
CA ILE A 284 10.86 -14.57 3.99
C ILE A 284 11.73 -14.68 2.73
N GLU A 285 11.18 -15.16 1.62
CA GLU A 285 11.89 -15.27 0.33
C GLU A 285 12.35 -13.91 -0.18
N VAL A 286 11.50 -12.87 -0.11
CA VAL A 286 11.92 -11.49 -0.44
C VAL A 286 13.08 -11.06 0.44
N GLN A 287 12.94 -11.21 1.77
CA GLN A 287 13.98 -10.78 2.71
C GLN A 287 15.32 -11.49 2.46
N GLN A 288 15.28 -12.79 2.24
CA GLN A 288 16.49 -13.58 1.97
C GLN A 288 17.17 -13.17 0.66
N ALA A 289 16.40 -13.02 -0.41
CA ALA A 289 16.93 -12.63 -1.72
C ALA A 289 17.50 -11.20 -1.72
N MET A 290 16.85 -10.26 -1.03
CA MET A 290 17.34 -8.89 -0.90
C MET A 290 18.62 -8.77 -0.03
N HIS A 291 18.75 -9.59 1.02
CA HIS A 291 19.99 -9.62 1.83
C HIS A 291 21.16 -10.27 1.08
N ALA A 292 20.90 -11.21 0.19
CA ALA A 292 21.95 -11.84 -0.62
C ALA A 292 22.48 -10.94 -1.74
N GLY A 293 21.78 -9.85 -2.07
CA GLY A 293 22.16 -8.86 -3.08
C GLY A 293 22.91 -7.63 -2.53
N THR A 294 23.08 -7.54 -1.21
CA THR A 294 23.87 -6.49 -0.54
C THR A 294 25.19 -7.06 -0.05
#